data_6c0a0278e730a4bf6101de93a0717f68
#
_entry.id   6c0a0278e730a4bf6101de93a0717f68
#
_cell.length_a   1.000
_cell.length_b   1.000
_cell.length_c   1.000
_cell.angle_alpha   90.00
_cell.angle_beta   90.00
_cell.angle_gamma   90.00
#
_symmetry.space_group_name_H-M   'P 1'
#
loop_
_entity.id
_entity.type
_entity.pdbx_description
1 polymer ?
#
loop_
_entity_poly.entity_id
_entity_poly.type
_entity_poly.pdbx_seq_one_letter_code
_entity_poly.pdbx_strand_id
1 'polypeptide(L)'
;VTPLTIHSKEIQFFDYNAPKMSEHLWMYEGVTEYFANLFQINQGLITEEDFYNRLSDQIERAKAMNDTMSFTTMSANVLKEPYKEQYINVYQKGSLIGMCLDIIIREKSNGERGILDLMQKLSNEYGVSKPFNDNELFAKITDLTYPEVGAFLNTYVAGTTPIPYATYLAKVGVSIASDKKPSNVFLKGKVPYITVNPETKEIIVIPNIELNDFYTALQLKGGDILIAINNTSYNLDNIYDMINESQKWKENDPITIKIKRNGSEQTIK
;
A
#
# COMPACT_ATOMS: atom_id res chain seq x y z
N VAL A 1 21.65 -9.33 0.39
CA VAL A 1 21.97 -8.02 0.97
C VAL A 1 22.66 -7.21 -0.11
N THR A 2 22.12 -6.04 -0.42
CA THR A 2 22.79 -5.10 -1.32
C THR A 2 24.11 -4.71 -0.68
N PRO A 3 25.27 -4.99 -1.32
CA PRO A 3 26.51 -4.57 -0.72
C PRO A 3 26.54 -3.05 -0.61
N LEU A 4 26.68 -2.52 0.59
CA LEU A 4 26.82 -1.08 0.86
C LEU A 4 28.02 -0.46 0.11
N THR A 5 28.89 -1.31 -0.42
CA THR A 5 30.02 -0.92 -1.25
C THR A 5 29.64 -0.53 -2.68
N ILE A 6 28.49 -0.99 -3.20
CA ILE A 6 27.95 -0.54 -4.48
C ILE A 6 27.28 0.81 -4.25
N HIS A 7 27.83 1.88 -4.79
CA HIS A 7 27.31 3.22 -4.57
C HIS A 7 27.48 4.12 -5.80
N SER A 8 26.69 5.16 -5.87
CA SER A 8 26.76 6.19 -6.89
C SER A 8 27.88 7.20 -6.59
N LYS A 9 28.42 7.82 -7.62
CA LYS A 9 29.36 8.94 -7.46
C LYS A 9 28.78 10.09 -6.65
N GLU A 10 27.46 10.30 -6.72
CA GLU A 10 26.76 11.38 -6.01
C GLU A 10 26.91 11.25 -4.49
N ILE A 11 27.03 10.02 -3.99
CA ILE A 11 27.14 9.74 -2.55
C ILE A 11 28.53 9.25 -2.12
N GLN A 12 29.50 9.16 -3.05
CA GLN A 12 30.84 8.65 -2.73
C GLN A 12 31.57 9.49 -1.66
N PHE A 13 31.41 10.82 -1.75
CA PHE A 13 31.96 11.77 -0.78
C PHE A 13 30.80 12.53 -0.11
N PHE A 14 30.01 11.80 0.65
CA PHE A 14 28.77 12.32 1.22
C PHE A 14 29.03 13.46 2.20
N ASP A 15 28.55 14.66 1.85
CA ASP A 15 28.62 15.84 2.72
C ASP A 15 27.33 15.94 3.56
N TYR A 16 27.46 15.69 4.86
CA TYR A 16 26.34 15.79 5.80
C TYR A 16 25.77 17.20 5.96
N ASN A 17 26.52 18.26 5.60
CA ASN A 17 26.06 19.64 5.66
C ASN A 17 25.32 20.05 4.38
N ALA A 18 25.64 19.43 3.25
CA ALA A 18 25.01 19.70 1.95
C ALA A 18 24.76 18.37 1.19
N PRO A 19 23.92 17.49 1.73
CA PRO A 19 23.75 16.14 1.20
C PRO A 19 23.16 16.15 -0.21
N LYS A 20 23.75 15.32 -1.06
CA LYS A 20 23.21 14.95 -2.37
C LYS A 20 22.77 13.51 -2.33
N MET A 21 21.62 13.20 -2.93
CA MET A 21 21.10 11.84 -3.01
C MET A 21 21.23 11.30 -4.42
N SER A 22 21.40 9.98 -4.53
CA SER A 22 21.35 9.25 -5.79
C SER A 22 19.92 9.20 -6.35
N GLU A 23 19.80 9.09 -7.67
CA GLU A 23 18.53 8.78 -8.36
C GLU A 23 18.01 7.37 -8.04
N HIS A 24 18.81 6.54 -7.37
CA HIS A 24 18.58 5.11 -7.25
C HIS A 24 18.38 4.61 -5.81
N LEU A 25 17.71 5.39 -4.94
CA LEU A 25 17.36 4.93 -3.58
C LEU A 25 16.49 3.67 -3.60
N TRP A 26 15.77 3.38 -4.71
CA TRP A 26 15.08 2.10 -4.87
C TRP A 26 16.02 0.89 -4.73
N MET A 27 17.28 1.03 -5.17
CA MET A 27 18.28 -0.02 -5.07
C MET A 27 18.86 -0.13 -3.65
N TYR A 28 19.14 1.02 -3.01
CA TYR A 28 19.71 1.04 -1.67
C TYR A 28 18.70 0.59 -0.61
N GLU A 29 17.58 1.29 -0.54
CA GLU A 29 16.57 1.07 0.48
C GLU A 29 15.53 0.03 0.04
N GLY A 30 15.03 0.16 -1.19
CA GLY A 30 13.96 -0.67 -1.69
C GLY A 30 14.36 -2.13 -1.90
N VAL A 31 15.46 -2.40 -2.59
CA VAL A 31 15.95 -3.78 -2.78
C VAL A 31 16.38 -4.41 -1.47
N THR A 32 16.94 -3.62 -0.54
CA THR A 32 17.28 -4.09 0.80
C THR A 32 16.02 -4.51 1.58
N GLU A 33 14.96 -3.71 1.53
CA GLU A 33 13.66 -4.04 2.13
C GLU A 33 13.05 -5.31 1.51
N TYR A 34 13.11 -5.43 0.17
CA TYR A 34 12.66 -6.63 -0.54
C TYR A 34 13.41 -7.87 -0.08
N PHE A 35 14.74 -7.81 0.01
CA PHE A 35 15.54 -8.95 0.51
C PHE A 35 15.26 -9.27 1.97
N ALA A 36 15.01 -8.27 2.81
CA ALA A 36 14.65 -8.50 4.21
C ALA A 36 13.35 -9.31 4.34
N ASN A 37 12.35 -9.00 3.50
CA ASN A 37 11.09 -9.74 3.45
C ASN A 37 11.30 -11.16 2.88
N LEU A 38 12.04 -11.32 1.78
CA LEU A 38 12.37 -12.62 1.22
C LEU A 38 13.15 -13.51 2.18
N PHE A 39 14.10 -12.94 2.92
CA PHE A 39 14.86 -13.68 3.92
C PHE A 39 13.95 -14.25 5.01
N GLN A 40 13.04 -13.43 5.52
CA GLN A 40 12.13 -13.85 6.60
C GLN A 40 11.23 -15.01 6.16
N ILE A 41 10.62 -14.95 4.97
CA ILE A 41 9.77 -16.03 4.47
C ILE A 41 10.58 -17.28 4.15
N ASN A 42 11.75 -17.16 3.52
CA ASN A 42 12.62 -18.29 3.19
C ASN A 42 13.16 -19.03 4.43
N GLN A 43 13.34 -18.31 5.54
CA GLN A 43 13.77 -18.90 6.81
C GLN A 43 12.62 -19.37 7.71
N GLY A 44 11.37 -19.24 7.24
CA GLY A 44 10.19 -19.60 8.03
C GLY A 44 9.98 -18.73 9.27
N LEU A 45 10.53 -17.50 9.29
CA LEU A 45 10.35 -16.53 10.37
C LEU A 45 8.99 -15.82 10.33
N ILE A 46 8.36 -15.83 9.18
CA ILE A 46 6.99 -15.37 8.95
C ILE A 46 6.26 -16.40 8.10
N THR A 47 4.93 -16.40 8.17
CA THR A 47 4.07 -17.26 7.34
C THR A 47 3.92 -16.70 5.93
N GLU A 48 3.44 -17.51 4.99
CA GLU A 48 3.06 -17.04 3.64
C GLU A 48 1.95 -15.98 3.72
N GLU A 49 0.99 -16.16 4.62
CA GLU A 49 -0.08 -15.19 4.86
C GLU A 49 0.47 -13.84 5.33
N ASP A 50 1.41 -13.83 6.29
CA ASP A 50 2.08 -12.62 6.74
C ASP A 50 2.83 -11.93 5.60
N PHE A 51 3.51 -12.71 4.75
CA PHE A 51 4.22 -12.17 3.60
C PHE A 51 3.27 -11.50 2.59
N TYR A 52 2.17 -12.16 2.23
CA TYR A 52 1.19 -11.57 1.31
C TYR A 52 0.45 -10.38 1.90
N ASN A 53 0.15 -10.39 3.20
CA ASN A 53 -0.44 -9.23 3.88
C ASN A 53 0.51 -8.03 3.84
N ARG A 54 1.80 -8.23 4.12
CA ARG A 54 2.82 -7.16 3.99
C ARG A 54 2.92 -6.63 2.57
N LEU A 55 2.90 -7.52 1.57
CA LEU A 55 2.95 -7.12 0.16
C LEU A 55 1.72 -6.30 -0.24
N SER A 56 0.53 -6.70 0.19
CA SER A 56 -0.71 -5.96 -0.02
C SER A 56 -0.62 -4.56 0.61
N ASP A 57 -0.19 -4.47 1.87
CA ASP A 57 0.00 -3.20 2.58
C ASP A 57 1.01 -2.29 1.88
N GLN A 58 2.11 -2.84 1.37
CA GLN A 58 3.11 -2.07 0.61
C GLN A 58 2.53 -1.50 -0.69
N ILE A 59 1.75 -2.29 -1.42
CA ILE A 59 1.08 -1.85 -2.66
C ILE A 59 0.09 -0.73 -2.35
N GLU A 60 -0.73 -0.87 -1.32
CA GLU A 60 -1.69 0.16 -0.92
C GLU A 60 -0.99 1.46 -0.49
N ARG A 61 0.05 1.35 0.33
CA ARG A 61 0.82 2.52 0.78
C ARG A 61 1.52 3.23 -0.38
N ALA A 62 2.14 2.47 -1.29
CA ALA A 62 2.79 3.04 -2.47
C ALA A 62 1.79 3.76 -3.38
N LYS A 63 0.58 3.21 -3.57
CA LYS A 63 -0.50 3.85 -4.35
C LYS A 63 -1.11 5.06 -3.66
N ALA A 64 -1.14 5.10 -2.33
CA ALA A 64 -1.64 6.24 -1.56
C ALA A 64 -0.71 7.46 -1.65
N MET A 65 0.53 7.27 -2.09
CA MET A 65 1.48 8.35 -2.36
C MET A 65 1.35 8.84 -3.82
N ASN A 66 2.19 9.76 -4.26
CA ASN A 66 2.14 10.23 -5.65
C ASN A 66 2.69 9.17 -6.60
N ASP A 67 1.82 8.28 -7.08
CA ASP A 67 2.19 7.14 -7.93
C ASP A 67 2.58 7.54 -9.37
N THR A 68 2.28 8.78 -9.79
CA THR A 68 2.68 9.35 -11.09
C THR A 68 3.96 10.19 -11.02
N MET A 69 4.62 10.26 -9.87
CA MET A 69 5.91 10.93 -9.72
C MET A 69 7.03 10.00 -10.19
N SER A 70 7.95 10.51 -11.03
CA SER A 70 9.18 9.79 -11.38
C SER A 70 9.95 9.43 -10.10
N PHE A 71 10.25 8.15 -9.93
CA PHE A 71 10.98 7.70 -8.74
C PHE A 71 12.40 8.23 -8.72
N THR A 72 13.10 8.24 -9.86
CA THR A 72 14.48 8.79 -9.95
C THR A 72 14.52 10.27 -9.59
N THR A 73 13.56 11.05 -10.10
CA THR A 73 13.44 12.48 -9.76
C THR A 73 13.13 12.67 -8.26
N MET A 74 12.21 11.89 -7.72
CA MET A 74 11.89 11.91 -6.29
C MET A 74 13.13 11.56 -5.45
N SER A 75 13.81 10.48 -5.80
CA SER A 75 15.00 9.98 -5.11
C SER A 75 16.11 11.03 -5.02
N ALA A 76 16.51 11.64 -6.15
CA ALA A 76 17.55 12.66 -6.18
C ALA A 76 17.18 13.93 -5.37
N ASN A 77 15.90 14.20 -5.20
CA ASN A 77 15.40 15.42 -4.57
C ASN A 77 14.69 15.18 -3.23
N VAL A 78 14.79 13.98 -2.66
CA VAL A 78 14.03 13.53 -1.48
C VAL A 78 14.18 14.42 -0.23
N LEU A 79 15.19 15.29 -0.19
CA LEU A 79 15.41 16.25 0.90
C LEU A 79 14.70 17.59 0.67
N LYS A 80 14.04 17.79 -0.49
CA LYS A 80 13.43 19.07 -0.90
C LYS A 80 11.93 18.88 -1.12
N GLU A 81 11.14 19.93 -0.88
CA GLU A 81 9.73 19.95 -1.27
C GLU A 81 9.59 19.99 -2.82
N PRO A 82 8.57 19.34 -3.36
CA PRO A 82 7.52 18.54 -2.72
C PRO A 82 7.93 17.05 -2.50
N TYR A 83 9.15 16.66 -2.84
CA TYR A 83 9.60 15.25 -2.84
C TYR A 83 9.80 14.70 -1.43
N LYS A 84 10.09 15.58 -0.46
CA LYS A 84 10.33 15.20 0.94
C LYS A 84 9.15 14.44 1.55
N GLU A 85 7.92 14.82 1.22
CA GLU A 85 6.72 14.13 1.68
C GLU A 85 6.60 12.71 1.12
N GLN A 86 7.34 12.41 0.04
CA GLN A 86 7.37 11.10 -0.60
C GLN A 86 8.49 10.20 -0.06
N TYR A 87 9.26 10.62 0.96
CA TYR A 87 10.45 9.91 1.42
C TYR A 87 10.20 8.43 1.72
N ILE A 88 9.11 8.12 2.43
CA ILE A 88 8.81 6.73 2.81
C ILE A 88 8.60 5.82 1.58
N ASN A 89 8.34 6.40 0.40
CA ASN A 89 8.15 5.65 -0.83
C ASN A 89 9.46 5.04 -1.37
N VAL A 90 10.64 5.48 -0.88
CA VAL A 90 11.92 4.83 -1.21
C VAL A 90 11.94 3.38 -0.71
N TYR A 91 11.24 3.10 0.40
CA TYR A 91 11.06 1.76 0.96
C TYR A 91 9.86 1.05 0.31
N GLN A 92 8.68 1.69 0.29
CA GLN A 92 7.44 1.05 -0.17
C GLN A 92 7.49 0.74 -1.67
N LYS A 93 7.50 1.75 -2.53
CA LYS A 93 7.61 1.57 -3.99
C LYS A 93 8.95 0.97 -4.39
N GLY A 94 10.03 1.33 -3.68
CA GLY A 94 11.36 0.78 -3.94
C GLY A 94 11.44 -0.73 -3.76
N SER A 95 10.85 -1.29 -2.69
CA SER A 95 10.75 -2.74 -2.48
C SER A 95 9.94 -3.43 -3.59
N LEU A 96 8.82 -2.81 -4.00
CA LEU A 96 7.99 -3.31 -5.10
C LEU A 96 8.70 -3.24 -6.46
N ILE A 97 9.56 -2.24 -6.69
CA ILE A 97 10.46 -2.20 -7.86
C ILE A 97 11.40 -3.41 -7.82
N GLY A 98 12.04 -3.67 -6.68
CA GLY A 98 12.89 -4.85 -6.49
C GLY A 98 12.17 -6.16 -6.79
N MET A 99 10.96 -6.32 -6.30
CA MET A 99 10.09 -7.48 -6.57
C MET A 99 9.81 -7.64 -8.08
N CYS A 100 9.39 -6.56 -8.74
CA CYS A 100 9.08 -6.62 -10.17
C CYS A 100 10.32 -6.98 -11.02
N LEU A 101 11.48 -6.43 -10.67
CA LEU A 101 12.75 -6.78 -11.32
C LEU A 101 13.10 -8.26 -11.11
N ASP A 102 12.93 -8.78 -9.90
CA ASP A 102 13.18 -10.21 -9.61
C ASP A 102 12.26 -11.10 -10.45
N ILE A 103 10.96 -10.75 -10.54
CA ILE A 103 9.98 -11.49 -11.36
C ILE A 103 10.36 -11.45 -12.84
N ILE A 104 10.73 -10.28 -13.39
CA ILE A 104 11.13 -10.18 -14.81
C ILE A 104 12.38 -11.02 -15.10
N ILE A 105 13.40 -10.92 -14.24
CA ILE A 105 14.65 -11.65 -14.43
C ILE A 105 14.40 -13.14 -14.36
N ARG A 106 13.59 -13.62 -13.40
CA ARG A 106 13.22 -15.05 -13.28
C ARG A 106 12.43 -15.53 -14.49
N GLU A 107 11.44 -14.78 -14.94
CA GLU A 107 10.65 -15.10 -16.13
C GLU A 107 11.56 -15.29 -17.35
N LYS A 108 12.48 -14.36 -17.58
CA LYS A 108 13.37 -14.38 -18.76
C LYS A 108 14.48 -15.44 -18.69
N SER A 109 14.83 -15.86 -17.50
CA SER A 109 15.83 -16.90 -17.28
C SER A 109 15.25 -18.29 -17.01
N ASN A 110 13.93 -18.48 -17.16
CA ASN A 110 13.25 -19.72 -16.77
C ASN A 110 13.52 -20.12 -15.28
N GLY A 111 13.63 -19.11 -14.41
CA GLY A 111 13.86 -19.30 -12.97
C GLY A 111 15.33 -19.41 -12.54
N GLU A 112 16.28 -19.48 -13.48
CA GLU A 112 17.70 -19.69 -13.16
C GLU A 112 18.36 -18.48 -12.50
N ARG A 113 17.89 -17.25 -12.81
CA ARG A 113 18.42 -15.99 -12.33
C ARG A 113 17.35 -15.18 -11.63
N GLY A 114 17.76 -14.29 -10.75
CA GLY A 114 16.89 -13.35 -10.06
C GLY A 114 17.64 -12.06 -9.72
N ILE A 115 17.04 -11.20 -8.91
CA ILE A 115 17.64 -9.92 -8.51
C ILE A 115 18.94 -10.13 -7.72
N LEU A 116 19.11 -11.23 -7.01
CA LEU A 116 20.36 -11.55 -6.30
C LEU A 116 21.52 -11.72 -7.28
N ASP A 117 21.31 -12.42 -8.43
CA ASP A 117 22.30 -12.55 -9.51
C ASP A 117 22.68 -11.17 -10.07
N LEU A 118 21.70 -10.29 -10.28
CA LEU A 118 21.97 -8.92 -10.69
C LEU A 118 22.85 -8.17 -9.68
N MET A 119 22.51 -8.24 -8.38
CA MET A 119 23.28 -7.57 -7.34
C MET A 119 24.71 -8.12 -7.23
N GLN A 120 24.91 -9.43 -7.41
CA GLN A 120 26.24 -10.03 -7.47
C GLN A 120 27.03 -9.54 -8.67
N LYS A 121 26.43 -9.44 -9.85
CA LYS A 121 27.07 -8.89 -11.04
C LYS A 121 27.45 -7.44 -10.89
N LEU A 122 26.56 -6.62 -10.32
CA LEU A 122 26.86 -5.23 -10.02
C LEU A 122 28.03 -5.11 -9.01
N SER A 123 28.11 -6.00 -8.01
CA SER A 123 29.20 -6.00 -7.04
C SER A 123 30.56 -6.41 -7.62
N ASN A 124 30.58 -7.09 -8.75
CA ASN A 124 31.80 -7.38 -9.50
C ASN A 124 32.29 -6.19 -10.33
N GLU A 125 31.36 -5.30 -10.69
CA GLU A 125 31.65 -4.12 -11.51
C GLU A 125 31.97 -2.88 -10.67
N TYR A 126 31.28 -2.73 -9.55
CA TYR A 126 31.30 -1.53 -8.71
C TYR A 126 31.63 -1.88 -7.26
N GLY A 127 32.22 -0.95 -6.54
CA GLY A 127 32.61 -1.12 -5.15
C GLY A 127 33.17 0.16 -4.55
N VAL A 128 33.83 0.07 -3.39
CA VAL A 128 34.34 1.21 -2.63
C VAL A 128 35.16 2.19 -3.48
N SER A 129 36.02 1.69 -4.37
CA SER A 129 36.91 2.52 -5.22
C SER A 129 36.38 2.78 -6.63
N LYS A 130 35.24 2.19 -6.98
CA LYS A 130 34.66 2.27 -8.33
C LYS A 130 33.14 2.49 -8.24
N PRO A 131 32.68 3.72 -7.96
CA PRO A 131 31.26 4.03 -7.94
C PRO A 131 30.65 3.99 -9.35
N PHE A 132 29.34 3.80 -9.46
CA PHE A 132 28.64 3.96 -10.72
C PHE A 132 28.20 5.43 -10.94
N ASN A 133 27.91 5.79 -12.19
CA ASN A 133 27.21 7.02 -12.52
C ASN A 133 25.72 6.76 -12.54
N ASP A 134 24.91 7.62 -11.91
CA ASP A 134 23.45 7.46 -11.86
C ASP A 134 22.83 7.32 -13.26
N ASN A 135 23.22 8.19 -14.20
CA ASN A 135 22.71 8.18 -15.57
C ASN A 135 23.11 6.96 -16.42
N GLU A 136 24.08 6.16 -15.99
CA GLU A 136 24.54 4.95 -16.71
C GLU A 136 23.98 3.66 -16.12
N LEU A 137 23.43 3.70 -14.89
CA LEU A 137 23.07 2.50 -14.15
C LEU A 137 21.98 1.68 -14.85
N PHE A 138 20.96 2.30 -15.41
CA PHE A 138 19.87 1.58 -16.09
C PHE A 138 20.34 0.85 -17.36
N ALA A 139 21.22 1.47 -18.14
CA ALA A 139 21.85 0.82 -19.28
C ALA A 139 22.69 -0.38 -18.81
N LYS A 140 23.49 -0.20 -17.75
CA LYS A 140 24.31 -1.27 -17.19
C LYS A 140 23.46 -2.45 -16.65
N ILE A 141 22.38 -2.16 -15.93
CA ILE A 141 21.46 -3.19 -15.47
C ILE A 141 20.83 -3.94 -16.64
N THR A 142 20.45 -3.21 -17.70
CA THR A 142 19.88 -3.81 -18.91
C THR A 142 20.90 -4.78 -19.57
N ASP A 143 22.15 -4.35 -19.71
CA ASP A 143 23.23 -5.18 -20.30
C ASP A 143 23.54 -6.43 -19.46
N LEU A 144 23.44 -6.34 -18.14
CA LEU A 144 23.68 -7.44 -17.22
C LEU A 144 22.47 -8.40 -17.12
N THR A 145 21.30 -7.99 -17.59
CA THR A 145 20.04 -8.73 -17.47
C THR A 145 19.35 -8.93 -18.82
N TYR A 146 18.26 -8.20 -19.05
CA TYR A 146 17.41 -8.35 -20.24
C TYR A 146 16.84 -6.99 -20.67
N PRO A 147 16.53 -6.79 -21.97
CA PRO A 147 15.91 -5.56 -22.46
C PRO A 147 14.60 -5.18 -21.75
N GLU A 148 13.83 -6.18 -21.30
CA GLU A 148 12.56 -5.96 -20.59
C GLU A 148 12.77 -5.34 -19.21
N VAL A 149 13.93 -5.61 -18.57
CA VAL A 149 14.33 -4.95 -17.31
C VAL A 149 14.58 -3.47 -17.58
N GLY A 150 15.30 -3.14 -18.65
CA GLY A 150 15.53 -1.75 -19.08
C GLY A 150 14.22 -1.02 -19.42
N ALA A 151 13.31 -1.69 -20.14
CA ALA A 151 12.00 -1.15 -20.46
C ALA A 151 11.18 -0.85 -19.19
N PHE A 152 11.20 -1.76 -18.21
CA PHE A 152 10.55 -1.56 -16.91
C PHE A 152 11.13 -0.34 -16.18
N LEU A 153 12.45 -0.26 -16.05
CA LEU A 153 13.14 0.84 -15.35
C LEU A 153 12.82 2.20 -16.00
N ASN A 154 12.86 2.27 -17.33
CA ASN A 154 12.56 3.51 -18.04
C ASN A 154 11.09 3.93 -17.94
N THR A 155 10.16 2.96 -17.99
CA THR A 155 8.71 3.26 -17.98
C THR A 155 8.19 3.59 -16.59
N TYR A 156 8.59 2.81 -15.59
CA TYR A 156 7.95 2.83 -14.27
C TYR A 156 8.82 3.43 -13.16
N VAL A 157 10.14 3.53 -13.36
CA VAL A 157 11.04 4.07 -12.36
C VAL A 157 11.53 5.47 -12.76
N ALA A 158 12.06 5.66 -13.94
CA ALA A 158 12.37 6.98 -14.47
C ALA A 158 11.12 7.71 -14.98
N GLY A 159 10.19 6.97 -15.59
CA GLY A 159 8.93 7.52 -16.07
C GLY A 159 7.91 7.78 -14.95
N THR A 160 6.73 8.21 -15.38
CA THR A 160 5.62 8.59 -14.48
C THR A 160 4.44 7.63 -14.55
N THR A 161 4.59 6.50 -15.23
CA THR A 161 3.54 5.49 -15.36
C THR A 161 3.45 4.67 -14.07
N PRO A 162 2.27 4.50 -13.47
CA PRO A 162 2.08 3.61 -12.32
C PRO A 162 2.43 2.16 -12.64
N ILE A 163 3.07 1.46 -11.72
CA ILE A 163 3.45 0.06 -11.90
C ILE A 163 2.19 -0.83 -11.87
N PRO A 164 1.93 -1.66 -12.91
CA PRO A 164 0.80 -2.57 -12.93
C PRO A 164 1.12 -3.85 -12.11
N TYR A 165 1.15 -3.74 -10.79
CA TYR A 165 1.55 -4.83 -9.89
C TYR A 165 0.82 -6.15 -10.16
N ALA A 166 -0.49 -6.10 -10.43
CA ALA A 166 -1.27 -7.30 -10.74
C ALA A 166 -0.72 -8.07 -11.95
N THR A 167 -0.20 -7.36 -12.96
CA THR A 167 0.40 -7.98 -14.16
C THR A 167 1.68 -8.75 -13.82
N TYR A 168 2.52 -8.20 -12.94
CA TYR A 168 3.76 -8.88 -12.53
C TYR A 168 3.48 -10.04 -11.58
N LEU A 169 2.60 -9.85 -10.60
CA LEU A 169 2.22 -10.90 -9.66
C LEU A 169 1.57 -12.10 -10.36
N ALA A 170 0.74 -11.87 -11.40
CA ALA A 170 0.14 -12.94 -12.18
C ALA A 170 1.18 -13.87 -12.84
N LYS A 171 2.39 -13.36 -13.18
CA LYS A 171 3.49 -14.18 -13.75
C LYS A 171 4.03 -15.23 -12.76
N VAL A 172 3.85 -15.01 -11.48
CA VAL A 172 4.24 -15.93 -10.40
C VAL A 172 3.05 -16.63 -9.74
N GLY A 173 1.87 -16.58 -10.40
CA GLY A 173 0.66 -17.28 -9.95
C GLY A 173 -0.09 -16.58 -8.81
N VAL A 174 0.24 -15.32 -8.51
CA VAL A 174 -0.41 -14.50 -7.47
C VAL A 174 -1.42 -13.55 -8.11
N SER A 175 -2.64 -13.53 -7.60
CA SER A 175 -3.68 -12.59 -8.03
C SER A 175 -4.02 -11.62 -6.91
N ILE A 176 -4.25 -10.35 -7.28
CA ILE A 176 -4.81 -9.37 -6.36
C ILE A 176 -6.33 -9.50 -6.44
N ALA A 177 -6.94 -10.01 -5.38
CA ALA A 177 -8.38 -10.02 -5.19
C ALA A 177 -8.77 -8.90 -4.21
N SER A 178 -9.88 -8.22 -4.46
CA SER A 178 -10.49 -7.40 -3.42
C SER A 178 -11.16 -8.35 -2.43
N ASP A 179 -10.53 -8.52 -1.27
CA ASP A 179 -11.20 -9.19 -0.17
C ASP A 179 -12.26 -8.22 0.38
N LYS A 180 -13.53 -8.56 0.17
CA LYS A 180 -14.63 -7.86 0.81
C LYS A 180 -14.62 -8.28 2.28
N LYS A 181 -13.73 -7.69 3.09
CA LYS A 181 -13.83 -7.83 4.55
C LYS A 181 -15.16 -7.23 4.99
N PRO A 182 -15.88 -7.90 5.90
CA PRO A 182 -17.06 -7.31 6.51
C PRO A 182 -16.67 -5.92 7.06
N SER A 183 -17.12 -4.86 6.42
CA SER A 183 -16.87 -3.52 6.93
C SER A 183 -17.82 -3.29 8.07
N ASN A 184 -17.34 -2.74 9.17
CA ASN A 184 -18.23 -2.25 10.22
C ASN A 184 -18.98 -1.03 9.66
N VAL A 185 -20.25 -1.20 9.30
CA VAL A 185 -21.09 -0.14 8.71
C VAL A 185 -21.20 1.09 9.61
N PHE A 186 -20.93 0.94 10.90
CA PHE A 186 -20.97 2.02 11.89
C PHE A 186 -19.64 2.75 12.10
N LEU A 187 -18.55 2.37 11.37
CA LEU A 187 -17.23 2.99 11.50
C LEU A 187 -16.66 3.40 10.14
N LYS A 188 -16.02 4.57 10.06
CA LYS A 188 -15.10 4.98 8.98
C LYS A 188 -13.67 4.83 9.52
N GLY A 189 -13.07 3.67 9.31
CA GLY A 189 -11.81 3.34 9.96
C GLY A 189 -11.99 3.25 11.49
N LYS A 190 -11.46 4.24 12.21
CA LYS A 190 -11.62 4.35 13.69
C LYS A 190 -12.68 5.39 14.10
N VAL A 191 -13.28 6.10 13.18
CA VAL A 191 -14.24 7.16 13.46
C VAL A 191 -15.66 6.60 13.38
N PRO A 192 -16.48 6.69 14.44
CA PRO A 192 -17.84 6.21 14.43
C PRO A 192 -18.75 7.12 13.61
N TYR A 193 -19.76 6.52 12.94
CA TYR A 193 -20.87 7.24 12.31
C TYR A 193 -22.03 7.48 13.27
N ILE A 194 -22.01 6.82 14.41
CA ILE A 194 -23.06 6.90 15.43
C ILE A 194 -22.49 7.35 16.77
N THR A 195 -23.30 7.99 17.56
CA THR A 195 -23.03 8.35 18.96
C THR A 195 -24.21 7.95 19.81
N VAL A 196 -24.08 8.07 21.12
CA VAL A 196 -25.17 7.77 22.06
C VAL A 196 -25.43 8.95 22.97
N ASN A 197 -26.69 9.18 23.29
CA ASN A 197 -27.09 10.07 24.37
C ASN A 197 -27.10 9.26 25.69
N PRO A 198 -26.24 9.56 26.67
CA PRO A 198 -26.17 8.77 27.89
C PRO A 198 -27.40 8.89 28.80
N GLU A 199 -28.18 9.97 28.68
CA GLU A 199 -29.39 10.19 29.49
C GLU A 199 -30.59 9.45 28.91
N THR A 200 -30.81 9.58 27.58
CA THR A 200 -31.95 8.96 26.88
C THR A 200 -31.64 7.55 26.38
N LYS A 201 -30.35 7.16 26.39
CA LYS A 201 -29.81 5.93 25.83
C LYS A 201 -30.01 5.78 24.31
N GLU A 202 -30.41 6.86 23.63
CA GLU A 202 -30.68 6.85 22.19
C GLU A 202 -29.38 6.75 21.40
N ILE A 203 -29.38 5.92 20.32
CA ILE A 203 -28.29 5.84 19.35
C ILE A 203 -28.57 6.84 18.23
N ILE A 204 -27.66 7.74 17.98
CA ILE A 204 -27.86 8.89 17.08
C ILE A 204 -26.83 8.84 15.96
N VAL A 205 -27.26 9.02 14.71
CA VAL A 205 -26.34 9.24 13.57
C VAL A 205 -25.68 10.61 13.74
N ILE A 206 -24.34 10.64 13.72
CA ILE A 206 -23.58 11.87 13.97
C ILE A 206 -23.92 12.91 12.87
N PRO A 207 -24.34 14.13 13.23
CA PRO A 207 -24.61 15.19 12.27
C PRO A 207 -23.32 15.69 11.59
N ASN A 208 -23.46 16.23 10.37
CA ASN A 208 -22.37 16.88 9.63
C ASN A 208 -21.13 16.01 9.37
N ILE A 209 -21.30 14.68 9.31
CA ILE A 209 -20.29 13.73 8.89
C ILE A 209 -20.59 13.23 7.47
N GLU A 210 -19.57 13.01 6.67
CA GLU A 210 -19.73 12.33 5.38
C GLU A 210 -20.11 10.86 5.60
N LEU A 211 -21.33 10.51 5.21
CA LEU A 211 -21.90 9.17 5.39
C LEU A 211 -21.42 8.21 4.30
N ASN A 212 -21.27 6.93 4.65
CA ASN A 212 -20.92 5.89 3.68
C ASN A 212 -22.13 5.42 2.86
N ASP A 213 -21.88 4.53 1.89
CA ASP A 213 -22.91 4.03 0.97
C ASP A 213 -24.06 3.33 1.69
N PHE A 214 -23.82 2.65 2.82
CA PHE A 214 -24.87 2.03 3.63
C PHE A 214 -25.91 3.05 4.12
N TYR A 215 -25.43 4.15 4.70
CA TYR A 215 -26.35 5.22 5.18
C TYR A 215 -27.02 5.94 4.03
N THR A 216 -26.31 6.13 2.93
CA THR A 216 -26.84 6.81 1.73
C THR A 216 -27.92 5.96 1.06
N ALA A 217 -27.67 4.67 0.87
CA ALA A 217 -28.64 3.74 0.28
C ALA A 217 -29.93 3.64 1.09
N LEU A 218 -29.82 3.65 2.41
CA LEU A 218 -30.95 3.65 3.33
C LEU A 218 -31.52 5.04 3.59
N GLN A 219 -31.02 6.09 2.94
CA GLN A 219 -31.45 7.50 3.14
C GLN A 219 -31.41 7.96 4.60
N LEU A 220 -30.48 7.40 5.39
CA LEU A 220 -30.21 7.85 6.76
C LEU A 220 -29.53 9.22 6.74
N LYS A 221 -29.77 10.03 7.74
CA LYS A 221 -29.24 11.40 7.85
C LYS A 221 -28.65 11.62 9.23
N GLY A 222 -27.71 12.55 9.30
CA GLY A 222 -27.21 13.03 10.58
C GLY A 222 -28.35 13.56 11.45
N GLY A 223 -28.37 13.16 12.72
CA GLY A 223 -29.43 13.45 13.68
C GLY A 223 -30.57 12.43 13.75
N ASP A 224 -30.60 11.42 12.85
CA ASP A 224 -31.55 10.32 12.99
C ASP A 224 -31.25 9.50 14.24
N ILE A 225 -32.29 9.14 14.98
CA ILE A 225 -32.20 8.23 16.14
C ILE A 225 -32.56 6.83 15.67
N LEU A 226 -31.62 5.88 15.82
CA LEU A 226 -31.84 4.47 15.49
C LEU A 226 -32.64 3.80 16.61
N ILE A 227 -33.80 3.26 16.30
CA ILE A 227 -34.70 2.60 17.27
C ILE A 227 -34.60 1.09 17.17
N ALA A 228 -34.67 0.54 15.96
CA ALA A 228 -34.61 -0.88 15.72
C ALA A 228 -33.99 -1.20 14.34
N ILE A 229 -33.39 -2.36 14.22
CA ILE A 229 -32.90 -2.94 12.95
C ILE A 229 -33.47 -4.36 12.86
N ASN A 230 -34.09 -4.69 11.72
CA ASN A 230 -34.68 -5.98 11.46
C ASN A 230 -35.59 -6.48 12.63
N ASN A 231 -36.45 -5.59 13.14
CA ASN A 231 -37.34 -5.81 14.28
C ASN A 231 -36.68 -5.99 15.66
N THR A 232 -35.36 -5.90 15.77
CA THR A 232 -34.65 -5.90 17.05
C THR A 232 -34.41 -4.45 17.51
N SER A 233 -34.89 -4.10 18.69
CA SER A 233 -34.70 -2.76 19.26
C SER A 233 -33.33 -2.62 19.87
N TYR A 234 -32.67 -1.45 19.63
CA TYR A 234 -31.35 -1.14 20.11
C TYR A 234 -31.31 0.19 20.84
N ASN A 235 -30.47 0.26 21.86
CA ASN A 235 -30.13 1.44 22.61
C ASN A 235 -28.70 1.33 23.17
N LEU A 236 -28.26 2.23 24.03
CA LEU A 236 -26.94 2.18 24.65
C LEU A 236 -26.63 0.85 25.36
N ASP A 237 -27.62 0.21 25.97
CA ASP A 237 -27.40 -1.00 26.78
C ASP A 237 -27.04 -2.23 25.92
N ASN A 238 -27.47 -2.28 24.66
CA ASN A 238 -27.22 -3.38 23.73
C ASN A 238 -26.61 -2.94 22.38
N ILE A 239 -25.96 -1.79 22.33
CA ILE A 239 -25.33 -1.26 21.11
C ILE A 239 -24.26 -2.22 20.55
N TYR A 240 -23.55 -2.94 21.40
CA TYR A 240 -22.54 -3.91 20.98
C TYR A 240 -23.16 -5.12 20.27
N ASP A 241 -24.39 -5.52 20.65
CA ASP A 241 -25.11 -6.59 19.96
C ASP A 241 -25.50 -6.13 18.55
N MET A 242 -25.91 -4.86 18.39
CA MET A 242 -26.17 -4.26 17.08
C MET A 242 -24.91 -4.25 16.20
N ILE A 243 -23.76 -3.86 16.76
CA ILE A 243 -22.50 -3.83 16.05
C ILE A 243 -22.08 -5.26 15.64
N ASN A 244 -22.17 -6.23 16.54
CA ASN A 244 -21.86 -7.63 16.25
C ASN A 244 -22.79 -8.24 15.21
N GLU A 245 -24.09 -7.94 15.27
CA GLU A 245 -25.07 -8.40 14.27
C GLU A 245 -24.76 -7.82 12.88
N SER A 246 -24.36 -6.55 12.81
CA SER A 246 -24.03 -5.90 11.54
C SER A 246 -22.83 -6.54 10.82
N GLN A 247 -21.94 -7.22 11.53
CA GLN A 247 -20.80 -7.93 10.92
C GLN A 247 -21.22 -9.19 10.15
N LYS A 248 -22.43 -9.67 10.36
CA LYS A 248 -22.99 -10.83 9.65
C LYS A 248 -23.70 -10.45 8.35
N TRP A 249 -23.98 -9.16 8.15
CA TRP A 249 -24.71 -8.68 6.98
C TRP A 249 -23.87 -8.81 5.72
N LYS A 250 -24.54 -9.19 4.63
CA LYS A 250 -23.93 -9.34 3.31
C LYS A 250 -24.45 -8.26 2.38
N GLU A 251 -23.72 -8.04 1.31
CA GLU A 251 -24.16 -7.15 0.23
C GLU A 251 -25.51 -7.62 -0.31
N ASN A 252 -26.46 -6.69 -0.44
CA ASN A 252 -27.86 -6.91 -0.85
C ASN A 252 -28.75 -7.65 0.16
N ASP A 253 -28.34 -7.85 1.40
CA ASP A 253 -29.27 -8.31 2.43
C ASP A 253 -30.39 -7.28 2.65
N PRO A 254 -31.65 -7.71 2.73
CA PRO A 254 -32.75 -6.80 3.02
C PRO A 254 -32.65 -6.32 4.48
N ILE A 255 -32.37 -5.05 4.67
CA ILE A 255 -32.27 -4.43 5.99
C ILE A 255 -33.40 -3.44 6.18
N THR A 256 -34.09 -3.54 7.30
CA THR A 256 -35.16 -2.62 7.72
C THR A 256 -34.70 -1.88 8.97
N ILE A 257 -34.69 -0.54 8.92
CA ILE A 257 -34.31 0.29 10.07
C ILE A 257 -35.47 1.18 10.48
N LYS A 258 -35.87 1.07 11.75
CA LYS A 258 -36.80 2.00 12.37
C LYS A 258 -36.03 3.13 13.00
N ILE A 259 -36.35 4.35 12.59
CA ILE A 259 -35.72 5.58 13.09
C ILE A 259 -36.74 6.57 13.63
N LYS A 260 -36.25 7.54 14.42
CA LYS A 260 -37.00 8.74 14.77
C LYS A 260 -36.27 9.95 14.15
N ARG A 261 -36.99 10.66 13.29
CA ARG A 261 -36.50 11.87 12.60
C ARG A 261 -37.45 13.02 12.85
N ASN A 262 -36.96 14.16 13.34
CA ASN A 262 -37.76 15.31 13.66
C ASN A 262 -38.98 15.00 14.60
N GLY A 263 -38.74 14.09 15.56
CA GLY A 263 -39.78 13.70 16.51
C GLY A 263 -40.75 12.62 16.02
N SER A 264 -40.72 12.23 14.74
CA SER A 264 -41.63 11.24 14.15
C SER A 264 -40.89 9.93 13.84
N GLU A 265 -41.51 8.80 14.15
CA GLU A 265 -40.99 7.47 13.81
C GLU A 265 -41.30 7.12 12.35
N GLN A 266 -40.32 6.54 11.69
CA GLN A 266 -40.47 6.02 10.33
C GLN A 266 -39.58 4.78 10.12
N THR A 267 -39.96 3.97 9.15
CA THR A 267 -39.23 2.76 8.78
C THR A 267 -38.64 2.93 7.40
N ILE A 268 -37.36 2.62 7.28
CA ILE A 268 -36.56 2.72 6.06
C ILE A 268 -36.17 1.31 5.65
N LYS A 269 -36.14 1.04 4.34
CA LYS A 269 -35.79 -0.26 3.75
C LYS A 269 -34.81 -0.08 2.65
#